data_ce2d2ce828d92069725155172098c592
#
_entry.id   ce2d2ce828d92069725155172098c592
#
_cell.length_a   1.000
_cell.length_b   1.000
_cell.length_c   1.000
_cell.angle_alpha   90.00
_cell.angle_beta   90.00
_cell.angle_gamma   90.00
#
_symmetry.space_group_name_H-M   'P 1'
#
loop_
_entity.id
_entity.type
_entity.pdbx_description
1 polymer ?
#
loop_
_entity_poly.entity_id
_entity_poly.type
_entity_poly.pdbx_seq_one_letter_code
_entity_poly.pdbx_strand_id
1 'polypeptide(L)'
;FNLFNMTDKLTPYILADNSDHVSYISRLDFVKNTDGCYKLVEINSDTPCALPETFYANKVAEAYFAKEYGLHLQPRSDGEELAEPFLKLLEQPKYADKDVVRIAFAADKGYSEDWANAKFLFERVQEVLRERILSKQPFVCRLVGLDELIVHDDGVYIPNEIFHKEDRIDILYRLHPLELLMDDESEDGYPVGLKLMELANFGAVDLVNLVKSIVLQNKALLALAWYLYQHRLFWTPQEEELLAAHLTPTHLDSKPLAGQRYIKK
;
A
#
# COMPACT_ATOMS: atom_id res chain seq x y z
N PHE A 1 -7.07 20.42 -4.07
CA PHE A 1 -7.65 19.10 -3.79
C PHE A 1 -9.08 18.91 -4.29
N ASN A 2 -9.79 19.97 -4.68
CA ASN A 2 -11.14 19.86 -5.26
C ASN A 2 -11.22 18.92 -6.48
N LEU A 3 -10.12 18.80 -7.26
CA LEU A 3 -10.04 17.88 -8.39
C LEU A 3 -10.17 16.42 -7.98
N PHE A 4 -9.59 16.05 -6.83
CA PHE A 4 -9.52 14.67 -6.34
C PHE A 4 -10.74 14.29 -5.49
N ASN A 5 -11.61 15.22 -5.16
CA ASN A 5 -12.75 15.02 -4.26
C ASN A 5 -12.36 14.31 -2.95
N MET A 6 -11.17 14.64 -2.45
CA MET A 6 -10.68 14.11 -1.19
C MET A 6 -11.31 14.84 -0.01
N THR A 7 -11.52 14.13 1.07
CA THR A 7 -12.09 14.72 2.27
C THR A 7 -11.15 15.78 2.85
N ASP A 8 -11.70 16.87 3.37
CA ASP A 8 -10.93 17.92 4.01
C ASP A 8 -10.15 17.40 5.24
N LYS A 9 -10.61 16.29 5.84
CA LYS A 9 -9.94 15.64 6.97
C LYS A 9 -8.57 15.05 6.59
N LEU A 10 -8.43 14.44 5.39
CA LEU A 10 -7.16 13.84 4.92
C LEU A 10 -6.16 14.85 4.37
N THR A 11 -6.65 15.93 3.79
CA THR A 11 -5.81 16.91 3.09
C THR A 11 -4.63 17.41 3.93
N PRO A 12 -4.77 17.79 5.21
CA PRO A 12 -3.64 18.25 6.02
C PRO A 12 -2.53 17.22 6.15
N TYR A 13 -2.87 15.95 6.33
CA TYR A 13 -1.90 14.86 6.51
C TYR A 13 -1.18 14.49 5.22
N ILE A 14 -1.88 14.53 4.08
CA ILE A 14 -1.28 14.34 2.75
C ILE A 14 -0.25 15.43 2.46
N LEU A 15 -0.57 16.68 2.78
CA LEU A 15 0.31 17.84 2.53
C LEU A 15 1.49 17.91 3.52
N ALA A 16 1.33 17.39 4.72
CA ALA A 16 2.37 17.38 5.74
C ALA A 16 3.40 16.24 5.53
N ASP A 17 3.07 15.22 4.75
CA ASP A 17 3.96 14.09 4.49
C ASP A 17 5.11 14.50 3.55
N ASN A 18 6.30 14.70 4.14
CA ASN A 18 7.53 15.09 3.46
C ASN A 18 8.41 13.91 3.06
N SER A 19 7.92 12.66 3.13
CA SER A 19 8.71 11.49 2.72
C SER A 19 9.01 11.53 1.22
N ASP A 20 10.17 11.00 0.82
CA ASP A 20 10.60 10.92 -0.59
C ASP A 20 9.82 9.85 -1.37
N HIS A 21 9.13 8.94 -0.67
CA HIS A 21 8.32 7.89 -1.26
C HIS A 21 6.86 8.31 -1.33
N VAL A 22 6.16 7.98 -2.42
CA VAL A 22 4.72 8.22 -2.54
C VAL A 22 3.92 7.02 -2.06
N SER A 23 4.39 5.80 -2.31
CA SER A 23 3.84 4.55 -1.81
C SER A 23 4.96 3.52 -1.67
N TYR A 24 4.80 2.59 -0.75
CA TYR A 24 5.74 1.49 -0.53
C TYR A 24 5.33 0.23 -1.31
N ILE A 25 4.06 -0.12 -1.27
CA ILE A 25 3.49 -1.29 -1.93
C ILE A 25 2.30 -0.82 -2.77
N SER A 26 2.34 -1.12 -4.07
CA SER A 26 1.26 -0.75 -4.98
C SER A 26 0.95 -1.90 -5.94
N ARG A 27 -0.33 -2.05 -6.29
CA ARG A 27 -0.79 -2.91 -7.38
C ARG A 27 -1.20 -2.04 -8.56
N LEU A 28 -0.60 -2.29 -9.70
CA LEU A 28 -0.96 -1.61 -10.95
C LEU A 28 -1.78 -2.56 -11.81
N ASP A 29 -2.98 -2.15 -12.17
CA ASP A 29 -3.88 -2.93 -12.99
C ASP A 29 -3.78 -2.52 -14.45
N PHE A 30 -3.47 -3.48 -15.31
CA PHE A 30 -3.29 -3.27 -16.75
C PHE A 30 -4.31 -4.07 -17.55
N VAL A 31 -4.72 -3.54 -18.69
CA VAL A 31 -5.43 -4.29 -19.72
C VAL A 31 -4.56 -4.44 -20.96
N LYS A 32 -4.59 -5.62 -21.57
CA LYS A 32 -3.88 -5.84 -22.82
C LYS A 32 -4.77 -5.39 -23.98
N ASN A 33 -4.25 -4.48 -24.77
CA ASN A 33 -4.88 -3.94 -25.98
C ASN A 33 -4.81 -4.97 -27.13
N THR A 34 -5.53 -4.74 -28.21
CA THR A 34 -5.54 -5.59 -29.43
C THR A 34 -4.21 -5.61 -30.17
N ASP A 35 -3.39 -4.56 -30.05
CA ASP A 35 -2.03 -4.49 -30.61
C ASP A 35 -0.96 -5.17 -29.71
N GLY A 36 -1.39 -5.75 -28.57
CA GLY A 36 -0.51 -6.44 -27.65
C GLY A 36 0.09 -5.55 -26.55
N CYS A 37 -0.12 -4.23 -26.60
CA CYS A 37 0.36 -3.31 -25.59
C CYS A 37 -0.47 -3.38 -24.30
N TYR A 38 0.20 -3.18 -23.14
CA TYR A 38 -0.48 -3.09 -21.84
C TYR A 38 -0.80 -1.64 -21.52
N LYS A 39 -2.05 -1.37 -21.19
CA LYS A 39 -2.55 -0.04 -20.82
C LYS A 39 -2.92 -0.01 -19.34
N LEU A 40 -2.35 0.96 -18.62
CA LEU A 40 -2.66 1.21 -17.20
C LEU A 40 -4.09 1.72 -17.08
N VAL A 41 -4.87 1.10 -16.20
CA VAL A 41 -6.26 1.48 -15.94
C VAL A 41 -6.52 1.86 -14.49
N GLU A 42 -5.67 1.40 -13.57
CA GLU A 42 -5.81 1.65 -12.13
C GLU A 42 -4.49 1.49 -11.39
N ILE A 43 -4.32 2.28 -10.34
CA ILE A 43 -3.25 2.14 -9.36
C ILE A 43 -3.92 1.95 -8.00
N ASN A 44 -3.60 0.86 -7.31
CA ASN A 44 -4.04 0.60 -5.95
C ASN A 44 -2.84 0.77 -5.02
N SER A 45 -2.81 1.82 -4.24
CA SER A 45 -1.62 2.27 -3.50
C SER A 45 -1.85 2.55 -2.02
N ASP A 46 -3.10 2.54 -1.56
CA ASP A 46 -3.40 2.66 -0.14
C ASP A 46 -3.43 1.27 0.52
N THR A 47 -4.33 0.41 0.06
CA THR A 47 -4.53 -0.97 0.56
C THR A 47 -4.53 -1.98 -0.58
N PRO A 48 -3.39 -2.18 -1.29
CA PRO A 48 -3.34 -3.13 -2.39
C PRO A 48 -3.49 -4.56 -1.90
N CYS A 49 -4.43 -5.29 -2.49
CA CYS A 49 -4.67 -6.72 -2.25
C CYS A 49 -4.11 -7.60 -3.37
N ALA A 50 -4.37 -8.91 -3.32
CA ALA A 50 -3.95 -9.94 -4.25
C ALA A 50 -2.46 -10.31 -4.16
N LEU A 51 -1.85 -10.18 -2.98
CA LEU A 51 -0.48 -10.64 -2.73
C LEU A 51 -0.37 -12.17 -2.80
N PRO A 52 -1.22 -12.97 -2.11
CA PRO A 52 -1.17 -14.43 -2.23
C PRO A 52 -1.38 -14.90 -3.66
N GLU A 53 -2.30 -14.29 -4.40
CA GLU A 53 -2.58 -14.62 -5.79
C GLU A 53 -1.39 -14.31 -6.69
N THR A 54 -0.74 -13.18 -6.47
CA THR A 54 0.40 -12.76 -7.30
C THR A 54 1.62 -13.63 -7.10
N PHE A 55 1.93 -14.00 -5.86
CA PHE A 55 3.17 -14.69 -5.55
C PHE A 55 2.98 -16.19 -5.35
N TYR A 56 2.01 -16.62 -4.55
CA TYR A 56 1.80 -18.03 -4.24
C TYR A 56 1.01 -18.77 -5.32
N ALA A 57 -0.13 -18.25 -5.77
CA ALA A 57 -0.97 -18.93 -6.76
C ALA A 57 -0.24 -19.06 -8.10
N ASN A 58 0.60 -18.09 -8.47
CA ASN A 58 1.43 -18.19 -9.66
C ASN A 58 2.44 -19.34 -9.57
N LYS A 59 3.06 -19.60 -8.41
CA LYS A 59 3.95 -20.76 -8.22
C LYS A 59 3.21 -22.08 -8.39
N VAL A 60 2.01 -22.19 -7.83
CA VAL A 60 1.15 -23.38 -7.98
C VAL A 60 0.77 -23.60 -9.45
N ALA A 61 0.37 -22.52 -10.14
CA ALA A 61 0.03 -22.58 -11.56
C ALA A 61 1.24 -23.00 -12.42
N GLU A 62 2.42 -22.43 -12.16
CA GLU A 62 3.67 -22.80 -12.85
C GLU A 62 3.98 -24.29 -12.69
N ALA A 63 3.96 -24.80 -11.46
CA ALA A 63 4.21 -26.22 -11.18
C ALA A 63 3.20 -27.12 -11.88
N TYR A 64 1.92 -26.74 -11.89
CA TYR A 64 0.87 -27.47 -12.57
C TYR A 64 1.09 -27.49 -14.11
N PHE A 65 1.33 -26.34 -14.73
CA PHE A 65 1.51 -26.27 -16.18
C PHE A 65 2.81 -26.95 -16.64
N ALA A 66 3.88 -26.87 -15.85
CA ALA A 66 5.11 -27.61 -16.13
C ALA A 66 4.88 -29.11 -16.12
N LYS A 67 4.16 -29.61 -15.09
CA LYS A 67 3.89 -31.03 -14.92
C LYS A 67 2.92 -31.59 -15.98
N GLU A 68 1.80 -30.91 -16.21
CA GLU A 68 0.71 -31.46 -17.03
C GLU A 68 0.90 -31.18 -18.54
N TYR A 69 1.61 -30.10 -18.90
CA TYR A 69 1.71 -29.65 -20.29
C TYR A 69 3.17 -29.44 -20.76
N GLY A 70 4.17 -29.63 -19.91
CA GLY A 70 5.56 -29.34 -20.24
C GLY A 70 5.83 -27.85 -20.50
N LEU A 71 4.95 -26.95 -20.03
CA LEU A 71 5.08 -25.52 -20.21
C LEU A 71 5.80 -24.92 -19.02
N HIS A 72 6.99 -24.39 -19.26
CA HIS A 72 7.78 -23.67 -18.24
C HIS A 72 7.51 -22.18 -18.38
N LEU A 73 6.83 -21.62 -17.38
CA LEU A 73 6.65 -20.18 -17.25
C LEU A 73 7.98 -19.55 -16.78
N GLN A 74 8.19 -18.28 -17.07
CA GLN A 74 9.39 -17.61 -16.58
C GLN A 74 9.34 -17.54 -15.04
N PRO A 75 10.49 -17.73 -14.35
CA PRO A 75 10.55 -17.57 -12.91
C PRO A 75 10.02 -16.19 -12.50
N ARG A 76 9.13 -16.16 -11.55
CA ARG A 76 8.62 -14.94 -10.97
C ARG A 76 9.23 -14.76 -9.58
N SER A 77 9.28 -13.52 -9.13
CA SER A 77 9.60 -13.25 -7.74
C SER A 77 8.69 -14.06 -6.81
N ASP A 78 9.22 -14.41 -5.68
CA ASP A 78 8.46 -15.06 -4.61
C ASP A 78 7.99 -14.06 -3.54
N GLY A 79 8.16 -12.77 -3.80
CA GLY A 79 7.71 -11.66 -2.94
C GLY A 79 8.77 -11.17 -1.95
N GLU A 80 10.05 -11.49 -2.14
CA GLU A 80 11.13 -10.95 -1.28
C GLU A 80 11.17 -9.42 -1.31
N GLU A 81 10.89 -8.82 -2.46
CA GLU A 81 10.83 -7.37 -2.64
C GLU A 81 9.77 -6.69 -1.78
N LEU A 82 8.76 -7.41 -1.30
CA LEU A 82 7.76 -6.87 -0.38
C LEU A 82 8.36 -6.48 0.99
N ALA A 83 9.53 -7.01 1.32
CA ALA A 83 10.24 -6.64 2.54
C ALA A 83 11.10 -5.38 2.40
N GLU A 84 11.41 -4.92 1.18
CA GLU A 84 12.28 -3.76 0.95
C GLU A 84 11.81 -2.47 1.66
N PRO A 85 10.50 -2.13 1.69
CA PRO A 85 10.04 -0.99 2.47
C PRO A 85 10.37 -1.08 3.94
N PHE A 86 10.21 -2.26 4.53
CA PHE A 86 10.48 -2.49 5.96
C PHE A 86 11.98 -2.46 6.26
N LEU A 87 12.81 -3.01 5.36
CA LEU A 87 14.27 -2.89 5.45
C LEU A 87 14.72 -1.42 5.46
N LYS A 88 14.21 -0.62 4.53
CA LYS A 88 14.51 0.82 4.45
C LYS A 88 14.03 1.58 5.68
N LEU A 89 12.85 1.24 6.21
CA LEU A 89 12.35 1.86 7.44
C LEU A 89 13.26 1.52 8.63
N LEU A 90 13.67 0.27 8.79
CA LEU A 90 14.56 -0.17 9.86
C LEU A 90 15.95 0.48 9.82
N GLU A 91 16.41 0.93 8.66
CA GLU A 91 17.67 1.67 8.50
C GLU A 91 17.58 3.15 8.94
N GLN A 92 16.39 3.65 9.26
CA GLN A 92 16.24 5.03 9.70
C GLN A 92 16.92 5.29 11.04
N PRO A 93 17.57 6.46 11.22
CA PRO A 93 18.32 6.78 12.45
C PRO A 93 17.48 6.66 13.72
N LYS A 94 16.17 6.91 13.67
CA LYS A 94 15.28 6.82 14.84
C LYS A 94 15.15 5.41 15.41
N TYR A 95 15.53 4.37 14.65
CA TYR A 95 15.50 2.99 15.09
C TYR A 95 16.86 2.44 15.55
N ALA A 96 17.95 3.12 15.23
CA ALA A 96 19.31 2.64 15.47
C ALA A 96 19.63 2.30 16.94
N ASP A 97 19.06 3.05 17.87
CA ASP A 97 19.30 2.90 19.32
C ASP A 97 18.14 2.18 20.05
N LYS A 98 17.18 1.60 19.31
CA LYS A 98 16.09 0.85 19.93
C LYS A 98 16.52 -0.56 20.28
N ASP A 99 16.21 -1.02 21.47
CA ASP A 99 16.43 -2.41 21.91
C ASP A 99 15.68 -3.41 21.00
N VAL A 100 14.47 -3.02 20.52
CA VAL A 100 13.66 -3.81 19.62
C VAL A 100 12.70 -2.90 18.83
N VAL A 101 12.60 -3.12 17.53
CA VAL A 101 11.58 -2.47 16.68
C VAL A 101 10.39 -3.40 16.52
N ARG A 102 9.19 -2.90 16.79
CA ARG A 102 7.94 -3.67 16.71
C ARG A 102 7.16 -3.30 15.47
N ILE A 103 6.92 -4.29 14.64
CA ILE A 103 6.22 -4.17 13.35
C ILE A 103 4.88 -4.91 13.48
N ALA A 104 3.77 -4.22 13.30
CA ALA A 104 2.45 -4.82 13.25
C ALA A 104 1.90 -4.87 11.83
N PHE A 105 1.23 -5.97 11.52
CA PHE A 105 0.47 -6.18 10.28
C PHE A 105 -0.99 -6.34 10.67
N ALA A 106 -1.81 -5.35 10.35
CA ALA A 106 -3.19 -5.28 10.81
C ALA A 106 -4.19 -5.40 9.67
N ALA A 107 -5.19 -6.25 9.84
CA ALA A 107 -6.33 -6.41 8.96
C ALA A 107 -7.57 -6.82 9.75
N ASP A 108 -8.75 -6.66 9.14
CA ASP A 108 -9.99 -7.16 9.72
C ASP A 108 -10.03 -8.69 9.65
N LYS A 109 -10.15 -9.35 10.80
CA LYS A 109 -10.25 -10.81 10.90
C LYS A 109 -11.56 -11.35 10.31
N GLY A 110 -12.58 -10.53 10.21
CA GLY A 110 -13.87 -10.88 9.61
C GLY A 110 -13.84 -10.97 8.09
N TYR A 111 -12.86 -10.32 7.44
CA TYR A 111 -12.67 -10.37 5.99
C TYR A 111 -11.51 -11.29 5.64
N SER A 112 -11.83 -12.54 5.23
CA SER A 112 -10.84 -13.59 4.98
C SER A 112 -9.79 -13.22 3.91
N GLU A 113 -10.17 -12.45 2.90
CA GLU A 113 -9.25 -11.98 1.85
C GLU A 113 -8.22 -10.99 2.40
N ASP A 114 -8.67 -10.00 3.17
CA ASP A 114 -7.79 -9.00 3.78
C ASP A 114 -6.85 -9.65 4.79
N TRP A 115 -7.40 -10.54 5.62
CA TRP A 115 -6.61 -11.31 6.57
C TRP A 115 -5.55 -12.16 5.88
N ALA A 116 -5.89 -12.84 4.78
CA ALA A 116 -4.95 -13.65 4.01
C ALA A 116 -3.84 -12.80 3.38
N ASN A 117 -4.17 -11.59 2.87
CA ASN A 117 -3.19 -10.64 2.33
C ASN A 117 -2.22 -10.15 3.41
N ALA A 118 -2.75 -9.70 4.56
CA ALA A 118 -1.92 -9.24 5.67
C ALA A 118 -1.04 -10.36 6.23
N LYS A 119 -1.58 -11.58 6.36
CA LYS A 119 -0.85 -12.75 6.80
C LYS A 119 0.28 -13.12 5.84
N PHE A 120 0.01 -13.15 4.54
CA PHE A 120 1.03 -13.43 3.53
C PHE A 120 2.19 -12.43 3.62
N LEU A 121 1.88 -11.13 3.69
CA LEU A 121 2.88 -10.09 3.82
C LEU A 121 3.68 -10.23 5.13
N PHE A 122 3.00 -10.47 6.25
CA PHE A 122 3.63 -10.71 7.55
C PHE A 122 4.64 -11.86 7.49
N GLU A 123 4.22 -13.02 6.97
CA GLU A 123 5.07 -14.21 6.89
C GLU A 123 6.29 -13.94 6.00
N ARG A 124 6.08 -13.31 4.85
CA ARG A 124 7.15 -13.02 3.90
C ARG A 124 8.14 -11.99 4.41
N VAL A 125 7.66 -10.88 4.95
CA VAL A 125 8.51 -9.84 5.54
C VAL A 125 9.31 -10.40 6.72
N GLN A 126 8.67 -11.14 7.62
CA GLN A 126 9.35 -11.74 8.77
C GLN A 126 10.48 -12.70 8.35
N GLU A 127 10.26 -13.51 7.31
CA GLU A 127 11.25 -14.43 6.77
C GLU A 127 12.46 -13.68 6.24
N VAL A 128 12.25 -12.70 5.33
CA VAL A 128 13.32 -11.91 4.71
C VAL A 128 14.08 -11.07 5.73
N LEU A 129 13.40 -10.45 6.69
CA LEU A 129 14.05 -9.67 7.74
C LEU A 129 14.93 -10.55 8.62
N ARG A 130 14.50 -11.78 8.96
CA ARG A 130 15.32 -12.74 9.73
C ARG A 130 16.58 -13.09 8.98
N GLU A 131 16.51 -13.32 7.68
CA GLU A 131 17.66 -13.68 6.86
C GLU A 131 18.66 -12.53 6.71
N ARG A 132 18.16 -11.29 6.53
CA ARG A 132 19.00 -10.13 6.17
C ARG A 132 19.48 -9.28 7.34
N ILE A 133 18.77 -9.26 8.49
CA ILE A 133 19.03 -8.30 9.60
C ILE A 133 19.49 -8.96 10.89
N LEU A 134 19.48 -10.26 11.02
CA LEU A 134 19.68 -11.04 12.26
C LEU A 134 20.78 -10.56 13.25
N SER A 135 21.69 -9.68 12.84
CA SER A 135 22.79 -9.23 13.70
C SER A 135 22.83 -7.71 13.96
N LYS A 136 21.98 -6.89 13.32
CA LYS A 136 22.13 -5.44 13.34
C LYS A 136 21.05 -4.71 14.14
N GLN A 137 19.79 -5.12 14.00
CA GLN A 137 18.65 -4.47 14.62
C GLN A 137 17.61 -5.52 15.06
N PRO A 138 17.41 -5.72 16.37
CA PRO A 138 16.37 -6.60 16.87
C PRO A 138 14.97 -6.11 16.44
N PHE A 139 14.14 -7.02 15.98
CA PHE A 139 12.76 -6.71 15.58
C PHE A 139 11.79 -7.83 16.01
N VAL A 140 10.53 -7.46 16.14
CA VAL A 140 9.40 -8.36 16.37
C VAL A 140 8.28 -8.02 15.43
N CYS A 141 7.82 -9.00 14.63
CA CYS A 141 6.64 -8.88 13.79
C CYS A 141 5.42 -9.50 14.47
N ARG A 142 4.26 -8.86 14.35
CA ARG A 142 2.97 -9.33 14.84
C ARG A 142 1.92 -9.20 13.76
N LEU A 143 1.09 -10.25 13.60
CA LEU A 143 -0.13 -10.20 12.82
C LEU A 143 -1.30 -10.01 13.79
N VAL A 144 -2.08 -8.96 13.62
CA VAL A 144 -3.13 -8.55 14.57
C VAL A 144 -4.42 -8.17 13.86
N GLY A 145 -5.55 -8.26 14.56
CA GLY A 145 -6.81 -7.68 14.09
C GLY A 145 -6.78 -6.16 14.20
N LEU A 146 -7.55 -5.48 13.36
CA LEU A 146 -7.74 -4.02 13.50
C LEU A 146 -8.35 -3.67 14.86
N ASP A 147 -9.22 -4.51 15.38
CA ASP A 147 -9.87 -4.41 16.70
C ASP A 147 -8.92 -4.61 17.87
N GLU A 148 -7.73 -5.13 17.64
CA GLU A 148 -6.67 -5.28 18.65
C GLU A 148 -5.73 -4.07 18.72
N LEU A 149 -5.83 -3.12 17.79
CA LEU A 149 -5.03 -1.90 17.82
C LEU A 149 -5.57 -0.94 18.87
N ILE A 150 -4.70 -0.48 19.75
CA ILE A 150 -4.99 0.51 20.78
C ILE A 150 -4.26 1.79 20.41
N VAL A 151 -5.01 2.86 20.18
CA VAL A 151 -4.45 4.16 19.82
C VAL A 151 -4.56 5.10 21.00
N HIS A 152 -3.41 5.50 21.55
CA HIS A 152 -3.28 6.50 22.60
C HIS A 152 -2.75 7.83 22.05
N ASP A 153 -2.68 8.84 22.89
CA ASP A 153 -2.18 10.15 22.50
C ASP A 153 -0.70 10.17 22.10
N ASP A 154 0.07 9.21 22.56
CA ASP A 154 1.53 9.13 22.38
C ASP A 154 1.97 8.00 21.43
N GLY A 155 1.08 7.11 21.01
CA GLY A 155 1.47 5.99 20.17
C GLY A 155 0.35 5.00 19.85
N VAL A 156 0.72 4.01 19.05
CA VAL A 156 -0.09 2.85 18.71
C VAL A 156 0.42 1.64 19.47
N TYR A 157 -0.46 0.84 20.01
CA TYR A 157 -0.14 -0.29 20.87
C TYR A 157 -0.95 -1.52 20.50
N ILE A 158 -0.45 -2.68 20.91
CA ILE A 158 -1.17 -3.96 20.87
C ILE A 158 -1.09 -4.64 22.24
N PRO A 159 -2.09 -5.44 22.62
CA PRO A 159 -2.06 -6.20 23.86
C PRO A 159 -0.88 -7.16 23.90
N ASN A 160 -0.22 -7.25 25.05
CA ASN A 160 0.77 -8.28 25.36
C ASN A 160 0.30 -9.10 26.55
N GLU A 161 -0.38 -10.20 26.26
CA GLU A 161 -0.99 -11.06 27.27
C GLU A 161 0.03 -11.70 28.22
N ILE A 162 1.25 -12.00 27.71
CA ILE A 162 2.31 -12.66 28.50
C ILE A 162 2.78 -11.77 29.66
N PHE A 163 2.87 -10.47 29.40
CA PHE A 163 3.36 -9.51 30.39
C PHE A 163 2.25 -8.63 30.99
N HIS A 164 0.98 -8.87 30.63
CA HIS A 164 -0.19 -8.06 31.06
C HIS A 164 0.02 -6.56 30.85
N LYS A 165 0.57 -6.18 29.70
CA LYS A 165 0.85 -4.81 29.30
C LYS A 165 0.55 -4.62 27.82
N GLU A 166 0.73 -3.41 27.34
CA GLU A 166 0.67 -3.06 25.93
C GLU A 166 2.07 -2.93 25.33
N ASP A 167 2.28 -3.43 24.15
CA ASP A 167 3.51 -3.22 23.38
C ASP A 167 3.32 -2.12 22.36
N ARG A 168 4.12 -1.07 22.44
CA ARG A 168 4.12 0.03 21.48
C ARG A 168 4.60 -0.45 20.12
N ILE A 169 3.90 -0.05 19.07
CA ILE A 169 4.21 -0.34 17.66
C ILE A 169 5.02 0.80 17.06
N ASP A 170 6.05 0.47 16.32
CA ASP A 170 6.95 1.39 15.64
C ASP A 170 6.62 1.52 14.15
N ILE A 171 6.25 0.41 13.50
CA ILE A 171 5.88 0.34 12.09
C ILE A 171 4.56 -0.41 11.98
N LEU A 172 3.59 0.18 11.33
CA LEU A 172 2.26 -0.39 11.13
C LEU A 172 1.95 -0.54 9.63
N TYR A 173 1.86 -1.79 9.16
CA TYR A 173 1.12 -2.09 7.94
C TYR A 173 -0.36 -2.24 8.29
N ARG A 174 -1.22 -1.50 7.61
CA ARG A 174 -2.67 -1.59 7.78
C ARG A 174 -3.33 -1.97 6.46
N LEU A 175 -4.22 -2.93 6.49
CA LEU A 175 -5.12 -3.25 5.39
C LEU A 175 -6.54 -2.76 5.74
N HIS A 176 -6.68 -1.45 5.84
CA HIS A 176 -7.93 -0.74 6.12
C HIS A 176 -7.91 0.59 5.35
N PRO A 177 -8.86 0.84 4.42
CA PRO A 177 -8.83 2.03 3.57
C PRO A 177 -8.82 3.32 4.37
N LEU A 178 -8.00 4.28 3.95
CA LEU A 178 -7.90 5.59 4.61
C LEU A 178 -9.22 6.34 4.66
N GLU A 179 -10.06 6.18 3.63
CA GLU A 179 -11.36 6.81 3.56
C GLU A 179 -12.30 6.33 4.68
N LEU A 180 -12.18 5.08 5.10
CA LEU A 180 -12.94 4.52 6.22
C LEU A 180 -12.27 4.84 7.55
N LEU A 181 -10.97 4.63 7.64
CA LEU A 181 -10.17 4.87 8.84
C LEU A 181 -10.37 6.28 9.41
N MET A 182 -10.55 7.29 8.54
CA MET A 182 -10.76 8.67 8.97
C MET A 182 -11.99 8.90 9.85
N ASP A 183 -12.98 8.04 9.73
CA ASP A 183 -14.24 8.11 10.46
C ASP A 183 -14.32 7.07 11.59
N ASP A 184 -13.24 6.31 11.81
CA ASP A 184 -13.19 5.32 12.88
C ASP A 184 -13.07 5.97 14.25
N GLU A 185 -13.92 5.55 15.14
CA GLU A 185 -13.98 5.98 16.53
C GLU A 185 -14.04 4.75 17.47
N SER A 186 -13.47 4.88 18.66
CA SER A 186 -13.65 3.88 19.71
C SER A 186 -15.07 3.93 20.30
N GLU A 187 -15.44 2.95 21.14
CA GLU A 187 -16.77 2.87 21.74
C GLU A 187 -17.16 4.12 22.56
N ASP A 188 -16.17 4.82 23.11
CA ASP A 188 -16.36 6.06 23.87
C ASP A 188 -16.29 7.33 22.99
N GLY A 189 -16.20 7.18 21.66
CA GLY A 189 -16.17 8.28 20.69
C GLY A 189 -14.81 8.94 20.52
N TYR A 190 -13.70 8.29 20.93
CA TYR A 190 -12.35 8.78 20.67
C TYR A 190 -12.01 8.56 19.19
N PRO A 191 -11.55 9.59 18.45
CA PRO A 191 -11.34 9.53 17.01
C PRO A 191 -10.02 8.79 16.66
N VAL A 192 -10.01 7.46 16.79
CA VAL A 192 -8.83 6.60 16.64
C VAL A 192 -8.17 6.74 15.28
N GLY A 193 -8.95 6.89 14.20
CA GLY A 193 -8.42 7.02 12.86
C GLY A 193 -7.69 8.34 12.63
N LEU A 194 -8.28 9.47 13.03
CA LEU A 194 -7.62 10.79 12.98
C LEU A 194 -6.37 10.80 13.83
N LYS A 195 -6.44 10.21 15.02
CA LYS A 195 -5.29 10.16 15.93
C LYS A 195 -4.14 9.34 15.36
N LEU A 196 -4.43 8.23 14.70
CA LEU A 196 -3.42 7.45 13.99
C LEU A 196 -2.72 8.28 12.91
N MET A 197 -3.47 9.10 12.15
CA MET A 197 -2.86 10.01 11.17
C MET A 197 -1.98 11.08 11.81
N GLU A 198 -2.38 11.64 12.93
CA GLU A 198 -1.56 12.58 13.70
C GLU A 198 -0.25 11.93 14.16
N LEU A 199 -0.32 10.74 14.75
CA LEU A 199 0.83 9.99 15.22
C LEU A 199 1.81 9.66 14.08
N ALA A 200 1.29 9.28 12.92
CA ALA A 200 2.11 9.05 11.74
C ALA A 200 2.79 10.34 11.25
N ASN A 201 2.06 11.44 11.21
CA ASN A 201 2.61 12.75 10.80
C ASN A 201 3.70 13.26 11.74
N PHE A 202 3.58 12.98 13.05
CA PHE A 202 4.60 13.31 14.03
C PHE A 202 5.75 12.30 14.12
N GLY A 203 5.70 11.23 13.31
CA GLY A 203 6.73 10.19 13.30
C GLY A 203 6.73 9.27 14.54
N ALA A 204 5.62 9.25 15.29
CA ALA A 204 5.44 8.35 16.43
C ALA A 204 5.20 6.89 16.00
N VAL A 205 4.70 6.69 14.79
CA VAL A 205 4.55 5.40 14.10
C VAL A 205 4.79 5.61 12.61
N ASP A 206 5.48 4.67 11.95
CA ASP A 206 5.57 4.66 10.49
C ASP A 206 4.44 3.83 9.90
N LEU A 207 3.75 4.36 8.90
CA LEU A 207 2.69 3.66 8.19
C LEU A 207 3.18 3.06 6.87
N VAL A 208 2.77 1.84 6.61
CA VAL A 208 2.86 1.17 5.30
C VAL A 208 1.42 0.81 4.85
N ASN A 209 0.86 1.46 3.82
CA ASN A 209 1.41 2.54 3.03
C ASN A 209 1.26 3.92 3.70
N LEU A 210 1.99 4.88 3.16
CA LEU A 210 1.94 6.28 3.57
C LEU A 210 0.56 6.90 3.33
N VAL A 211 0.21 7.92 4.12
CA VAL A 211 -1.08 8.62 3.95
C VAL A 211 -1.23 9.24 2.56
N LYS A 212 -0.19 9.84 2.01
CA LYS A 212 -0.23 10.44 0.67
C LYS A 212 -0.37 9.45 -0.48
N SER A 213 -0.16 8.15 -0.22
CA SER A 213 -0.33 7.11 -1.25
C SER A 213 -1.73 7.08 -1.85
N ILE A 214 -2.75 7.50 -1.09
CA ILE A 214 -4.14 7.58 -1.54
C ILE A 214 -4.33 8.48 -2.78
N VAL A 215 -3.44 9.44 -3.00
CA VAL A 215 -3.47 10.30 -4.19
C VAL A 215 -3.24 9.50 -5.46
N LEU A 216 -2.37 8.48 -5.41
CA LEU A 216 -2.06 7.65 -6.58
C LEU A 216 -3.24 6.79 -7.02
N GLN A 217 -4.07 6.33 -6.08
CA GLN A 217 -5.25 5.51 -6.44
C GLN A 217 -6.44 6.32 -6.92
N ASN A 218 -6.40 7.64 -6.77
CA ASN A 218 -7.47 8.51 -7.24
C ASN A 218 -7.47 8.57 -8.77
N LYS A 219 -8.57 8.18 -9.37
CA LYS A 219 -8.70 8.14 -10.84
C LYS A 219 -8.59 9.51 -11.53
N ALA A 220 -8.84 10.59 -10.80
CA ALA A 220 -8.60 11.95 -11.29
C ALA A 220 -7.11 12.21 -11.56
N LEU A 221 -6.18 11.49 -10.88
CA LEU A 221 -4.75 11.58 -11.19
C LEU A 221 -4.45 11.07 -12.60
N LEU A 222 -5.07 9.98 -13.03
CA LEU A 222 -4.90 9.48 -14.41
C LEU A 222 -5.47 10.47 -15.44
N ALA A 223 -6.58 11.13 -15.12
CA ALA A 223 -7.14 12.19 -15.97
C ALA A 223 -6.22 13.42 -16.03
N LEU A 224 -5.63 13.81 -14.91
CA LEU A 224 -4.64 14.89 -14.87
C LEU A 224 -3.38 14.52 -15.66
N ALA A 225 -2.85 13.31 -15.47
CA ALA A 225 -1.68 12.82 -16.22
C ALA A 225 -1.96 12.82 -17.73
N TRP A 226 -3.15 12.36 -18.14
CA TRP A 226 -3.57 12.38 -19.54
C TRP A 226 -3.68 13.82 -20.09
N TYR A 227 -4.27 14.74 -19.34
CA TYR A 227 -4.37 16.15 -19.70
C TYR A 227 -2.97 16.77 -19.89
N LEU A 228 -2.06 16.60 -18.94
CA LEU A 228 -0.70 17.11 -19.01
C LEU A 228 0.06 16.54 -20.21
N TYR A 229 -0.11 15.25 -20.50
CA TYR A 229 0.47 14.59 -21.68
C TYR A 229 -0.07 15.21 -22.98
N GLN A 230 -1.38 15.37 -23.13
CA GLN A 230 -1.98 15.96 -24.34
C GLN A 230 -1.50 17.40 -24.61
N HIS A 231 -1.20 18.15 -23.57
CA HIS A 231 -0.76 19.55 -23.67
C HIS A 231 0.77 19.69 -23.65
N ARG A 232 1.51 18.58 -23.62
CA ARG A 232 2.99 18.55 -23.55
C ARG A 232 3.52 19.38 -22.38
N LEU A 233 2.92 19.21 -21.22
CA LEU A 233 3.28 19.87 -19.99
C LEU A 233 3.87 18.88 -19.02
N PHE A 234 4.89 19.28 -18.27
CA PHE A 234 5.45 18.56 -17.13
C PHE A 234 6.37 17.36 -17.48
N TRP A 235 6.12 16.63 -18.56
CA TRP A 235 6.81 15.37 -18.87
C TRP A 235 8.08 15.58 -19.71
N THR A 236 9.10 14.76 -19.47
CA THR A 236 10.24 14.63 -20.35
C THR A 236 9.86 13.86 -21.63
N PRO A 237 10.63 13.96 -22.72
CA PRO A 237 10.36 13.19 -23.94
C PRO A 237 10.28 11.67 -23.72
N GLN A 238 11.11 11.12 -22.84
CA GLN A 238 11.08 9.69 -22.51
C GLN A 238 9.81 9.30 -21.76
N GLU A 239 9.35 10.14 -20.84
CA GLU A 239 8.08 9.94 -20.13
C GLU A 239 6.88 10.07 -21.08
N GLU A 240 6.90 11.01 -22.02
CA GLU A 240 5.86 11.13 -23.05
C GLU A 240 5.74 9.86 -23.89
N GLU A 241 6.84 9.19 -24.25
CA GLU A 241 6.83 7.91 -24.95
C GLU A 241 6.18 6.81 -24.12
N LEU A 242 6.51 6.72 -22.82
CA LEU A 242 5.89 5.76 -21.89
C LEU A 242 4.40 6.03 -21.73
N LEU A 243 4.01 7.30 -21.57
CA LEU A 243 2.60 7.68 -21.46
C LEU A 243 1.82 7.35 -22.73
N ALA A 244 2.37 7.62 -23.91
CA ALA A 244 1.77 7.25 -25.18
C ALA A 244 1.53 5.74 -25.30
N ALA A 245 2.53 4.95 -24.87
CA ALA A 245 2.47 3.50 -24.93
C ALA A 245 1.49 2.90 -23.90
N HIS A 246 1.46 3.42 -22.68
CA HIS A 246 0.86 2.73 -21.54
C HIS A 246 -0.29 3.47 -20.85
N LEU A 247 -0.43 4.79 -20.97
CA LEU A 247 -1.54 5.49 -20.36
C LEU A 247 -2.82 5.34 -21.17
N THR A 248 -3.93 5.12 -20.49
CA THR A 248 -5.25 5.09 -21.12
C THR A 248 -5.81 6.51 -21.22
N PRO A 249 -6.42 6.91 -22.35
CA PRO A 249 -7.16 8.17 -22.44
C PRO A 249 -8.21 8.25 -21.32
N THR A 250 -8.01 9.17 -20.39
CA THR A 250 -8.84 9.33 -19.20
C THR A 250 -9.29 10.78 -19.06
N HIS A 251 -10.57 11.00 -18.82
CA HIS A 251 -11.17 12.33 -18.76
C HIS A 251 -12.09 12.44 -17.53
N LEU A 252 -12.20 13.65 -16.97
CA LEU A 252 -13.09 13.93 -15.85
C LEU A 252 -14.57 13.95 -16.23
N ASP A 253 -14.87 14.21 -17.51
CA ASP A 253 -16.21 14.12 -18.04
C ASP A 253 -16.25 13.31 -19.36
N SER A 254 -17.45 12.89 -19.79
CA SER A 254 -17.61 12.03 -20.95
C SER A 254 -17.65 12.76 -22.30
N LYS A 255 -17.64 14.10 -22.33
CA LYS A 255 -17.77 14.86 -23.58
C LYS A 255 -16.67 14.57 -24.60
N PRO A 256 -15.37 14.47 -24.20
CA PRO A 256 -14.31 14.14 -25.13
C PRO A 256 -14.42 12.71 -25.72
N LEU A 257 -15.25 11.85 -25.11
CA LEU A 257 -15.46 10.46 -25.50
C LEU A 257 -16.76 10.26 -26.29
N ALA A 258 -17.44 11.32 -26.68
CA ALA A 258 -18.71 11.25 -27.44
C ALA A 258 -18.54 10.42 -28.71
N GLY A 259 -19.43 9.45 -28.90
CA GLY A 259 -19.38 8.52 -30.05
C GLY A 259 -18.38 7.37 -29.93
N GLN A 260 -17.64 7.30 -28.83
CA GLN A 260 -16.71 6.19 -28.53
C GLN A 260 -17.28 5.25 -27.47
N ARG A 261 -16.76 4.03 -27.42
CA ARG A 261 -16.99 3.13 -26.27
C ARG A 261 -16.07 3.54 -25.13
N TYR A 262 -16.61 3.74 -23.95
CA TYR A 262 -15.83 4.08 -22.75
C TYR A 262 -16.41 3.44 -21.51
N ILE A 263 -15.59 3.37 -20.45
CA ILE A 263 -16.01 2.93 -19.12
C ILE A 263 -16.13 4.19 -18.23
N LYS A 264 -17.27 4.30 -17.54
CA LYS A 264 -17.46 5.31 -16.50
C LYS A 264 -17.23 4.63 -15.14
N LYS A 265 -16.28 5.14 -14.37
CA LYS A 265 -15.99 4.71 -13.00
C LYS A 265 -16.32 5.82 -12.01
#